data_a8a47aab8b17f245e85524e132ddcad5
#
_entry.id   a8a47aab8b17f245e85524e132ddcad5
#
_cell.length_a   1.000
_cell.length_b   1.000
_cell.length_c   1.000
_cell.angle_alpha   90.00
_cell.angle_beta   90.00
_cell.angle_gamma   90.00
#
_symmetry.space_group_name_H-M   'P 1'
#
loop_
_entity.id
_entity.type
_entity.pdbx_description
1 polymer ?
#
loop_
_entity_poly.entity_id
_entity_poly.type
_entity_poly.pdbx_seq_one_letter_code
_entity_poly.pdbx_strand_id
1 'polypeptide(L)'
;MLYLEYIVLAALVVFLSVRLSYYVDCLDKKTNLSGAFIGGVMLAAVTSLPELFTSLTAVLALDQPDLVQGNVLGSNIFNLCVIGGLMLFTSRRYQRATLSKSHSKTLWFGLFMYALVFAAIMMPKEVGFSFLKVNLMSILILLVYAVNVKFMGNDDSGDVEEEVYISLSVRRIAVRFICYSVGLVIVSILLTTVTDRLAEELQLGATVAGAIFLGVATSLPELSASVNLVRIGNFNASFGNIVGSNLFNFIILCFADVLFTQGSIYVNEPQVMNLLGFGAFSMVCTLVVIYGKKHRALVLLASVAILGSYVTSILLSM
;
A
#
# COMPACT_ATOMS: atom_id res chain seq x y z
N MET A 1 -29.75 4.26 5.94
CA MET A 1 -29.08 5.27 5.09
C MET A 1 -27.58 5.01 5.01
N LEU A 2 -26.91 4.70 6.10
CA LEU A 2 -25.46 4.48 6.19
C LEU A 2 -24.94 3.41 5.20
N TYR A 3 -25.62 2.26 5.10
CA TYR A 3 -25.26 1.21 4.13
C TYR A 3 -25.29 1.67 2.66
N LEU A 4 -26.28 2.51 2.31
CA LEU A 4 -26.38 3.04 0.96
C LEU A 4 -25.26 4.06 0.68
N GLU A 5 -24.95 4.91 1.65
CA GLU A 5 -23.81 5.86 1.57
C GLU A 5 -22.49 5.10 1.39
N TYR A 6 -22.26 4.04 2.19
CA TYR A 6 -21.09 3.18 2.06
C TYR A 6 -20.98 2.58 0.66
N ILE A 7 -22.05 1.97 0.14
CA ILE A 7 -22.06 1.34 -1.19
C ILE A 7 -21.77 2.37 -2.30
N VAL A 8 -22.39 3.55 -2.22
CA VAL A 8 -22.19 4.62 -3.23
C VAL A 8 -20.77 5.14 -3.18
N LEU A 9 -20.21 5.42 -1.99
CA LEU A 9 -18.84 5.89 -1.83
C LEU A 9 -17.83 4.82 -2.27
N ALA A 10 -18.03 3.55 -1.90
CA ALA A 10 -17.19 2.44 -2.34
C ALA A 10 -17.20 2.31 -3.89
N ALA A 11 -18.38 2.41 -4.51
CA ALA A 11 -18.49 2.39 -5.97
C ALA A 11 -17.77 3.58 -6.64
N LEU A 12 -17.82 4.77 -6.03
CA LEU A 12 -17.10 5.95 -6.50
C LEU A 12 -15.58 5.78 -6.35
N VAL A 13 -15.10 5.22 -5.23
CA VAL A 13 -13.67 4.88 -5.04
C VAL A 13 -13.21 3.94 -6.14
N VAL A 14 -13.94 2.86 -6.38
CA VAL A 14 -13.62 1.91 -7.46
C VAL A 14 -13.57 2.59 -8.83
N PHE A 15 -14.58 3.41 -9.14
CA PHE A 15 -14.63 4.14 -10.41
C PHE A 15 -13.43 5.08 -10.58
N LEU A 16 -13.13 5.90 -9.57
CA LEU A 16 -12.03 6.86 -9.61
C LEU A 16 -10.66 6.15 -9.70
N SER A 17 -10.47 5.06 -8.95
CA SER A 17 -9.23 4.27 -8.99
C SER A 17 -9.00 3.60 -10.35
N VAL A 18 -10.07 3.08 -10.98
CA VAL A 18 -10.01 2.53 -12.34
C VAL A 18 -9.67 3.62 -13.37
N ARG A 19 -10.23 4.82 -13.22
CA ARG A 19 -9.86 5.96 -14.09
C ARG A 19 -8.42 6.40 -13.89
N LEU A 20 -7.98 6.44 -12.63
CA LEU A 20 -6.61 6.82 -12.27
C LEU A 20 -5.60 5.84 -12.86
N SER A 21 -5.82 4.53 -12.67
CA SER A 21 -4.95 3.48 -13.22
C SER A 21 -4.88 3.48 -14.75
N TYR A 22 -5.96 3.87 -15.44
CA TYR A 22 -5.93 4.09 -16.89
C TYR A 22 -4.96 5.23 -17.27
N TYR A 23 -4.96 6.35 -16.52
CA TYR A 23 -4.02 7.45 -16.81
C TYR A 23 -2.58 7.11 -16.43
N VAL A 24 -2.37 6.25 -15.44
CA VAL A 24 -1.06 5.66 -15.14
C VAL A 24 -0.54 4.87 -16.34
N ASP A 25 -1.35 3.99 -16.91
CA ASP A 25 -0.99 3.21 -18.10
C ASP A 25 -0.73 4.12 -19.32
N CYS A 26 -1.50 5.21 -19.47
CA CYS A 26 -1.25 6.21 -20.51
C CYS A 26 0.08 6.97 -20.31
N LEU A 27 0.47 7.27 -19.05
CA LEU A 27 1.76 7.90 -18.74
C LEU A 27 2.93 6.95 -19.01
N ASP A 28 2.81 5.69 -18.59
CA ASP A 28 3.77 4.63 -18.84
C ASP A 28 4.10 4.50 -20.34
N LYS A 29 3.07 4.49 -21.19
CA LYS A 29 3.21 4.38 -22.65
C LYS A 29 3.63 5.66 -23.37
N LYS A 30 3.59 6.81 -22.73
CA LYS A 30 3.89 8.13 -23.35
C LYS A 30 5.09 8.85 -22.78
N THR A 31 5.66 8.37 -21.71
CA THR A 31 6.82 8.99 -21.07
C THR A 31 7.95 7.99 -20.93
N ASN A 32 9.17 8.47 -20.74
CA ASN A 32 10.32 7.61 -20.47
C ASN A 32 10.37 7.12 -19.00
N LEU A 33 9.30 7.34 -18.24
CA LEU A 33 9.19 6.87 -16.85
C LEU A 33 8.73 5.41 -16.88
N SER A 34 9.41 4.53 -16.15
CA SER A 34 9.01 3.12 -16.10
C SER A 34 7.65 2.94 -15.41
N GLY A 35 6.85 1.97 -15.86
CA GLY A 35 5.59 1.61 -15.21
C GLY A 35 5.77 1.25 -13.73
N ALA A 36 6.93 0.70 -13.37
CA ALA A 36 7.31 0.46 -11.97
C ALA A 36 7.40 1.76 -11.16
N PHE A 37 8.01 2.82 -11.71
CA PHE A 37 8.10 4.12 -11.05
C PHE A 37 6.73 4.82 -10.96
N ILE A 38 5.99 4.86 -12.08
CA ILE A 38 4.68 5.52 -12.12
C ILE A 38 3.71 4.82 -11.16
N GLY A 39 3.67 3.48 -11.17
CA GLY A 39 2.87 2.70 -10.23
C GLY A 39 3.39 2.80 -8.79
N GLY A 40 4.69 2.57 -8.58
CA GLY A 40 5.28 2.43 -7.25
C GLY A 40 5.56 3.72 -6.49
N VAL A 41 5.54 4.88 -7.17
CA VAL A 41 5.73 6.18 -6.52
C VAL A 41 4.51 7.06 -6.70
N MET A 42 4.09 7.31 -7.94
CA MET A 42 3.02 8.28 -8.20
C MET A 42 1.64 7.73 -7.80
N LEU A 43 1.27 6.54 -8.32
CA LEU A 43 -0.02 5.96 -8.01
C LEU A 43 -0.09 5.50 -6.56
N ALA A 44 0.94 4.83 -6.07
CA ALA A 44 1.03 4.35 -4.69
C ALA A 44 0.85 5.49 -3.67
N ALA A 45 1.54 6.62 -3.87
CA ALA A 45 1.36 7.78 -2.98
C ALA A 45 -0.09 8.28 -2.95
N VAL A 46 -0.75 8.37 -4.13
CA VAL A 46 -2.13 8.86 -4.21
C VAL A 46 -3.11 7.89 -3.58
N THR A 47 -2.96 6.59 -3.84
CA THR A 47 -3.89 5.58 -3.31
C THR A 47 -3.73 5.39 -1.81
N SER A 48 -2.55 5.64 -1.24
CA SER A 48 -2.28 5.56 0.21
C SER A 48 -2.53 6.88 0.98
N LEU A 49 -3.06 7.92 0.33
CA LEU A 49 -3.47 9.14 1.05
C LEU A 49 -4.62 8.90 2.05
N PRO A 50 -5.61 8.03 1.80
CA PRO A 50 -6.61 7.69 2.81
C PRO A 50 -5.99 7.17 4.11
N GLU A 51 -5.02 6.25 4.01
CA GLU A 51 -4.28 5.72 5.16
C GLU A 51 -3.51 6.83 5.90
N LEU A 52 -2.90 7.76 5.15
CA LEU A 52 -2.22 8.91 5.74
C LEU A 52 -3.20 9.76 6.55
N PHE A 53 -4.34 10.15 5.97
CA PHE A 53 -5.32 11.00 6.66
C PHE A 53 -5.92 10.28 7.87
N THR A 54 -6.24 9.00 7.78
CA THR A 54 -6.73 8.18 8.89
C THR A 54 -5.69 8.13 10.02
N SER A 55 -4.43 7.84 9.70
CA SER A 55 -3.34 7.78 10.68
C SER A 55 -3.07 9.14 11.34
N LEU A 56 -3.09 10.23 10.57
CA LEU A 56 -2.92 11.57 11.12
C LEU A 56 -4.09 11.97 12.03
N THR A 57 -5.31 11.58 11.69
CA THR A 57 -6.49 11.80 12.54
C THR A 57 -6.35 11.04 13.86
N ALA A 58 -5.89 9.78 13.82
CA ALA A 58 -5.67 8.97 15.02
C ALA A 58 -4.68 9.64 16.01
N VAL A 59 -3.60 10.24 15.47
CA VAL A 59 -2.58 10.92 16.29
C VAL A 59 -3.02 12.30 16.74
N LEU A 60 -3.57 13.13 15.84
CA LEU A 60 -3.79 14.56 16.10
C LEU A 60 -5.13 14.84 16.77
N ALA A 61 -6.16 14.01 16.53
CA ALA A 61 -7.51 14.24 17.02
C ALA A 61 -7.94 13.25 18.10
N LEU A 62 -7.49 12.00 18.04
CA LEU A 62 -7.95 10.94 18.93
C LEU A 62 -6.93 10.59 20.03
N ASP A 63 -5.67 11.00 19.89
CA ASP A 63 -4.56 10.65 20.80
C ASP A 63 -4.36 9.12 20.95
N GLN A 64 -4.53 8.38 19.83
CA GLN A 64 -4.47 6.93 19.75
C GLN A 64 -3.35 6.47 18.79
N PRO A 65 -2.09 6.48 19.22
CA PRO A 65 -0.95 6.14 18.37
C PRO A 65 -0.90 4.67 17.94
N ASP A 66 -1.47 3.76 18.71
CA ASP A 66 -1.60 2.32 18.43
C ASP A 66 -2.46 2.06 17.17
N LEU A 67 -3.49 2.87 16.93
CA LEU A 67 -4.28 2.78 15.70
C LEU A 67 -3.44 3.04 14.44
N VAL A 68 -2.39 3.86 14.53
CA VAL A 68 -1.52 4.15 13.38
C VAL A 68 -0.77 2.89 12.94
N GLN A 69 -0.17 2.17 13.89
CA GLN A 69 0.53 0.92 13.57
C GLN A 69 -0.43 -0.14 13.02
N GLY A 70 -1.61 -0.26 13.63
CA GLY A 70 -2.66 -1.17 13.16
C GLY A 70 -3.10 -0.85 11.73
N ASN A 71 -3.39 0.43 11.44
CA ASN A 71 -3.78 0.89 10.10
C ASN A 71 -2.69 0.61 9.06
N VAL A 72 -1.45 1.05 9.32
CA VAL A 72 -0.32 0.90 8.39
C VAL A 72 0.04 -0.56 8.13
N LEU A 73 0.23 -1.36 9.19
CA LEU A 73 0.62 -2.76 9.04
C LEU A 73 -0.53 -3.62 8.52
N GLY A 74 -1.78 -3.31 8.89
CA GLY A 74 -2.98 -3.96 8.37
C GLY A 74 -3.15 -3.72 6.88
N SER A 75 -3.04 -2.47 6.41
CA SER A 75 -3.05 -2.13 4.98
C SER A 75 -1.91 -2.80 4.22
N ASN A 76 -0.71 -2.88 4.82
CA ASN A 76 0.43 -3.53 4.18
C ASN A 76 0.18 -5.02 3.94
N ILE A 77 -0.34 -5.75 4.92
CA ILE A 77 -0.63 -7.18 4.75
C ILE A 77 -1.80 -7.41 3.79
N PHE A 78 -2.82 -6.54 3.80
CA PHE A 78 -3.92 -6.59 2.85
C PHE A 78 -3.44 -6.34 1.41
N ASN A 79 -2.59 -5.35 1.20
CA ASN A 79 -1.99 -5.06 -0.10
C ASN A 79 -1.20 -6.27 -0.66
N LEU A 80 -0.42 -6.96 0.18
CA LEU A 80 0.26 -8.19 -0.23
C LEU A 80 -0.75 -9.32 -0.51
N CYS A 81 -1.84 -9.42 0.26
CA CYS A 81 -2.94 -10.35 0.00
C CYS A 81 -3.56 -10.10 -1.39
N VAL A 82 -3.68 -8.85 -1.83
CA VAL A 82 -4.13 -8.50 -3.20
C VAL A 82 -3.18 -9.09 -4.25
N ILE A 83 -1.85 -8.99 -4.07
CA ILE A 83 -0.88 -9.68 -4.96
C ILE A 83 -1.13 -11.19 -4.98
N GLY A 84 -1.27 -11.82 -3.81
CA GLY A 84 -1.56 -13.25 -3.71
C GLY A 84 -2.80 -13.63 -4.51
N GLY A 85 -3.91 -12.91 -4.31
CA GLY A 85 -5.16 -13.10 -5.06
C GLY A 85 -4.98 -12.92 -6.57
N LEU A 86 -4.37 -11.81 -7.00
CA LEU A 86 -4.11 -11.55 -8.41
C LEU A 86 -3.28 -12.67 -9.06
N MET A 87 -2.24 -13.16 -8.38
CA MET A 87 -1.38 -14.22 -8.92
C MET A 87 -2.07 -15.58 -8.99
N LEU A 88 -2.98 -15.91 -8.08
CA LEU A 88 -3.80 -17.11 -8.19
C LEU A 88 -4.63 -17.12 -9.48
N PHE A 89 -5.31 -16.02 -9.77
CA PHE A 89 -6.22 -15.95 -10.93
C PHE A 89 -5.49 -15.66 -12.25
N THR A 90 -4.34 -14.98 -12.22
CA THR A 90 -3.66 -14.51 -13.43
C THR A 90 -2.27 -15.13 -13.65
N SER A 91 -1.90 -16.20 -12.93
CA SER A 91 -0.55 -16.79 -12.95
C SER A 91 -0.01 -17.08 -14.37
N ARG A 92 -0.84 -17.56 -15.28
CA ARG A 92 -0.43 -17.82 -16.68
C ARG A 92 -0.07 -16.55 -17.46
N ARG A 93 -0.85 -15.47 -17.25
CA ARG A 93 -0.57 -14.16 -17.86
C ARG A 93 0.65 -13.52 -17.23
N TYR A 94 0.75 -13.61 -15.89
CA TYR A 94 1.88 -13.15 -15.12
C TYR A 94 3.21 -13.75 -15.58
N GLN A 95 3.25 -15.05 -15.87
CA GLN A 95 4.47 -15.70 -16.39
C GLN A 95 4.99 -15.09 -17.69
N ARG A 96 4.10 -14.56 -18.53
CA ARG A 96 4.42 -13.93 -19.82
C ARG A 96 4.73 -12.44 -19.71
N ALA A 97 4.26 -11.79 -18.66
CA ALA A 97 4.46 -10.35 -18.46
C ALA A 97 5.93 -10.03 -18.22
N THR A 98 6.39 -8.89 -18.67
CA THR A 98 7.68 -8.33 -18.28
C THR A 98 7.54 -7.66 -16.91
N LEU A 99 8.48 -7.89 -16.01
CA LEU A 99 8.53 -7.24 -14.71
C LEU A 99 9.88 -6.57 -14.54
N SER A 100 9.84 -5.34 -14.06
CA SER A 100 11.02 -4.60 -13.69
C SER A 100 11.78 -5.28 -12.54
N LYS A 101 13.10 -5.24 -12.62
CA LYS A 101 13.98 -5.69 -11.53
C LYS A 101 13.88 -4.80 -10.29
N SER A 102 13.36 -3.59 -10.44
CA SER A 102 13.16 -2.67 -9.32
C SER A 102 12.19 -3.23 -8.27
N HIS A 103 11.16 -3.99 -8.67
CA HIS A 103 10.21 -4.58 -7.73
C HIS A 103 10.85 -5.49 -6.69
N SER A 104 11.83 -6.31 -7.09
CA SER A 104 12.55 -7.16 -6.14
C SER A 104 13.40 -6.33 -5.17
N LYS A 105 14.06 -5.26 -5.65
CA LYS A 105 14.79 -4.33 -4.79
C LYS A 105 13.86 -3.62 -3.81
N THR A 106 12.71 -3.14 -4.29
CA THR A 106 11.69 -2.50 -3.46
C THR A 106 11.18 -3.43 -2.36
N LEU A 107 10.96 -4.72 -2.65
CA LEU A 107 10.60 -5.70 -1.63
C LEU A 107 11.70 -5.91 -0.58
N TRP A 108 12.98 -5.91 -0.98
CA TRP A 108 14.09 -5.97 -0.02
C TRP A 108 14.16 -4.72 0.85
N PHE A 109 13.96 -3.53 0.29
CA PHE A 109 13.83 -2.30 1.08
C PHE A 109 12.64 -2.38 2.04
N GLY A 110 11.50 -2.91 1.59
CA GLY A 110 10.35 -3.13 2.45
C GLY A 110 10.63 -4.09 3.62
N LEU A 111 11.30 -5.22 3.38
CA LEU A 111 11.74 -6.12 4.46
C LEU A 111 12.68 -5.42 5.44
N PHE A 112 13.59 -4.59 4.94
CA PHE A 112 14.46 -3.80 5.80
C PHE A 112 13.66 -2.78 6.62
N MET A 113 12.63 -2.14 6.06
CA MET A 113 11.72 -1.27 6.81
C MET A 113 10.93 -2.03 7.89
N TYR A 114 10.47 -3.26 7.61
CA TYR A 114 9.88 -4.12 8.65
C TYR A 114 10.86 -4.35 9.81
N ALA A 115 12.13 -4.61 9.52
CA ALA A 115 13.16 -4.77 10.55
C ALA A 115 13.42 -3.46 11.33
N LEU A 116 13.39 -2.31 10.69
CA LEU A 116 13.51 -1.01 11.35
C LEU A 116 12.31 -0.72 12.26
N VAL A 117 11.08 -1.03 11.84
CA VAL A 117 9.88 -0.89 12.69
C VAL A 117 9.98 -1.82 13.89
N PHE A 118 10.40 -3.08 13.69
CA PHE A 118 10.64 -4.02 14.78
C PHE A 118 11.68 -3.47 15.77
N ALA A 119 12.79 -2.91 15.27
CA ALA A 119 13.82 -2.28 16.09
C ALA A 119 13.27 -1.08 16.87
N ALA A 120 12.42 -0.23 16.21
CA ALA A 120 11.80 0.92 16.87
C ALA A 120 10.89 0.50 18.04
N ILE A 121 10.14 -0.60 17.88
CA ILE A 121 9.25 -1.16 18.93
C ILE A 121 10.09 -1.73 20.10
N MET A 122 11.23 -2.38 19.81
CA MET A 122 12.07 -3.01 20.81
C MET A 122 13.03 -2.05 21.54
N MET A 123 13.27 -0.87 20.97
CA MET A 123 14.16 0.12 21.57
C MET A 123 13.51 0.85 22.74
N PRO A 124 14.29 1.21 23.80
CA PRO A 124 13.80 2.11 24.84
C PRO A 124 13.38 3.45 24.24
N LYS A 125 12.31 4.05 24.79
CA LYS A 125 11.74 5.32 24.34
C LYS A 125 12.72 6.50 24.32
N GLU A 126 13.89 6.37 24.96
CA GLU A 126 14.92 7.41 25.09
C GLU A 126 15.92 7.45 23.93
N VAL A 127 15.90 6.46 23.03
CA VAL A 127 16.80 6.40 21.87
C VAL A 127 16.18 7.18 20.71
N GLY A 128 16.20 8.49 20.82
CA GLY A 128 15.79 9.43 19.79
C GLY A 128 16.59 10.72 19.87
N PHE A 129 16.49 11.55 18.85
CA PHE A 129 17.03 12.91 18.94
C PHE A 129 16.19 13.70 19.97
N SER A 130 16.74 13.89 21.17
CA SER A 130 16.09 14.58 22.28
C SER A 130 15.51 15.95 21.90
N PHE A 131 16.08 16.58 20.87
CA PHE A 131 15.63 17.88 20.34
C PHE A 131 14.37 17.79 19.49
N LEU A 132 14.18 16.68 18.72
CA LEU A 132 13.06 16.52 17.80
C LEU A 132 11.99 15.54 18.31
N LYS A 133 12.24 14.82 19.40
CA LYS A 133 11.38 13.73 19.93
C LYS A 133 11.00 12.66 18.88
N VAL A 134 11.78 12.52 17.80
CA VAL A 134 11.56 11.61 16.69
C VAL A 134 12.44 10.37 16.85
N ASN A 135 11.88 9.20 16.63
CA ASN A 135 12.63 7.94 16.69
C ASN A 135 13.68 7.88 15.57
N LEU A 136 14.91 7.43 15.89
CA LEU A 136 15.97 7.26 14.90
C LEU A 136 15.57 6.35 13.76
N MET A 137 14.77 5.31 14.02
CA MET A 137 14.32 4.36 13.01
C MET A 137 13.38 5.03 11.99
N SER A 138 12.57 6.00 12.40
CA SER A 138 11.74 6.79 11.46
C SER A 138 12.60 7.56 10.46
N ILE A 139 13.71 8.14 10.90
CA ILE A 139 14.65 8.84 10.01
C ILE A 139 15.30 7.85 9.03
N LEU A 140 15.70 6.67 9.51
CA LEU A 140 16.27 5.63 8.66
C LEU A 140 15.25 5.12 7.63
N ILE A 141 13.97 4.96 8.01
CA ILE A 141 12.89 4.57 7.08
C ILE A 141 12.73 5.62 5.97
N LEU A 142 12.74 6.92 6.30
CA LEU A 142 12.68 8.01 5.31
C LEU A 142 13.86 7.95 4.34
N LEU A 143 15.08 7.71 4.84
CA LEU A 143 16.27 7.57 4.01
C LEU A 143 16.17 6.36 3.07
N VAL A 144 15.73 5.20 3.59
CA VAL A 144 15.53 3.98 2.79
C VAL A 144 14.51 4.21 1.69
N TYR A 145 13.41 4.91 2.00
CA TYR A 145 12.40 5.27 1.00
C TYR A 145 12.97 6.18 -0.09
N ALA A 146 13.70 7.23 0.28
CA ALA A 146 14.33 8.14 -0.68
C ALA A 146 15.30 7.40 -1.61
N VAL A 147 16.08 6.46 -1.06
CA VAL A 147 16.96 5.59 -1.86
C VAL A 147 16.14 4.71 -2.80
N ASN A 148 15.06 4.10 -2.34
CA ASN A 148 14.18 3.27 -3.19
C ASN A 148 13.58 4.08 -4.35
N VAL A 149 13.07 5.28 -4.10
CA VAL A 149 12.52 6.17 -5.14
C VAL A 149 13.56 6.48 -6.21
N LYS A 150 14.80 6.77 -5.80
CA LYS A 150 15.92 6.99 -6.74
C LYS A 150 16.22 5.75 -7.58
N PHE A 151 16.19 4.55 -7.00
CA PHE A 151 16.41 3.31 -7.74
C PHE A 151 15.28 3.01 -8.72
N MET A 152 14.03 3.27 -8.36
CA MET A 152 12.89 3.09 -9.25
C MET A 152 12.90 4.08 -10.42
N GLY A 153 13.33 5.32 -10.19
CA GLY A 153 13.44 6.35 -11.23
C GLY A 153 14.54 6.09 -12.28
N ASN A 154 15.56 5.31 -11.91
CA ASN A 154 16.69 4.97 -12.80
C ASN A 154 16.52 3.60 -13.48
N ASP A 155 15.33 3.00 -13.42
CA ASP A 155 15.09 1.69 -14.00
C ASP A 155 14.75 1.82 -15.49
N ASP A 156 15.73 1.52 -16.34
CA ASP A 156 15.62 1.47 -17.80
C ASP A 156 14.92 0.19 -18.29
N SER A 157 13.92 -0.31 -17.58
CA SER A 157 13.07 -1.37 -18.11
C SER A 157 12.20 -0.78 -19.23
N GLY A 158 12.81 -0.56 -20.38
CA GLY A 158 12.12 -0.27 -21.62
C GLY A 158 11.19 -1.45 -21.92
N ASP A 159 9.94 -1.32 -21.56
CA ASP A 159 8.90 -2.14 -22.15
C ASP A 159 8.96 -1.85 -23.65
N VAL A 160 9.06 -2.92 -24.46
CA VAL A 160 9.07 -2.84 -25.91
C VAL A 160 7.90 -1.94 -26.31
N GLU A 161 8.21 -0.79 -26.89
CA GLU A 161 7.23 0.17 -27.40
C GLU A 161 6.38 -0.53 -28.49
N GLU A 162 5.25 -1.11 -28.10
CA GLU A 162 4.13 -1.13 -29.03
C GLU A 162 3.69 0.33 -29.17
N GLU A 163 3.82 0.90 -30.36
CA GLU A 163 3.30 2.24 -30.69
C GLU A 163 1.77 2.27 -30.49
N VAL A 164 1.35 2.38 -29.23
CA VAL A 164 -0.06 2.57 -28.90
C VAL A 164 -0.38 4.03 -29.15
N TYR A 165 -1.15 4.30 -30.20
CA TYR A 165 -1.61 5.63 -30.53
C TYR A 165 -2.56 6.17 -29.43
N ILE A 166 -2.01 6.94 -28.52
CA ILE A 166 -2.77 7.66 -27.49
C ILE A 166 -2.99 9.09 -27.99
N SER A 167 -4.22 9.45 -28.30
CA SER A 167 -4.59 10.77 -28.84
C SER A 167 -4.41 11.93 -27.84
N LEU A 168 -4.28 11.61 -26.53
CA LEU A 168 -4.14 12.61 -25.48
C LEU A 168 -2.69 13.07 -25.34
N SER A 169 -2.47 14.39 -25.19
CA SER A 169 -1.15 14.92 -24.83
C SER A 169 -0.78 14.61 -23.38
N VAL A 170 0.52 14.46 -23.07
CA VAL A 170 1.04 14.20 -21.71
C VAL A 170 0.48 15.21 -20.70
N ARG A 171 0.41 16.50 -21.04
CA ARG A 171 -0.17 17.53 -20.18
C ARG A 171 -1.64 17.24 -19.83
N ARG A 172 -2.46 16.82 -20.81
CA ARG A 172 -3.87 16.47 -20.55
C ARG A 172 -4.00 15.21 -19.69
N ILE A 173 -3.12 14.23 -19.89
CA ILE A 173 -3.08 13.02 -19.07
C ILE A 173 -2.74 13.41 -17.63
N ALA A 174 -1.68 14.20 -17.41
CA ALA A 174 -1.26 14.65 -16.10
C ALA A 174 -2.35 15.46 -15.36
N VAL A 175 -3.00 16.42 -16.06
CA VAL A 175 -4.10 17.19 -15.46
C VAL A 175 -5.26 16.27 -15.03
N ARG A 176 -5.66 15.33 -15.89
CA ARG A 176 -6.71 14.37 -15.55
C ARG A 176 -6.31 13.45 -14.40
N PHE A 177 -5.06 12.98 -14.40
CA PHE A 177 -4.51 12.19 -13.27
C PHE A 177 -4.66 12.98 -11.96
N ILE A 178 -4.24 14.24 -11.91
CA ILE A 178 -4.35 15.09 -10.70
C ILE A 178 -5.83 15.29 -10.31
N CYS A 179 -6.72 15.59 -11.25
CA CYS A 179 -8.14 15.78 -10.96
C CYS A 179 -8.77 14.50 -10.36
N TYR A 180 -8.49 13.32 -10.95
CA TYR A 180 -8.99 12.06 -10.43
C TYR A 180 -8.35 11.69 -9.08
N SER A 181 -7.08 12.05 -8.87
CA SER A 181 -6.40 11.87 -7.57
C SER A 181 -7.08 12.66 -6.46
N VAL A 182 -7.34 13.95 -6.70
CA VAL A 182 -8.05 14.80 -5.72
C VAL A 182 -9.45 14.25 -5.43
N GLY A 183 -10.19 13.87 -6.47
CA GLY A 183 -11.51 13.25 -6.30
C GLY A 183 -11.44 11.95 -5.49
N LEU A 184 -10.45 11.08 -5.76
CA LEU A 184 -10.24 9.82 -5.04
C LEU A 184 -9.98 10.07 -3.56
N VAL A 185 -9.08 11.00 -3.24
CA VAL A 185 -8.76 11.34 -1.84
C VAL A 185 -9.99 11.80 -1.07
N ILE A 186 -10.77 12.73 -1.65
CA ILE A 186 -11.98 13.26 -1.00
C ILE A 186 -12.99 12.12 -0.75
N VAL A 187 -13.26 11.30 -1.76
CA VAL A 187 -14.25 10.21 -1.64
C VAL A 187 -13.76 9.13 -0.69
N SER A 188 -12.45 8.83 -0.65
CA SER A 188 -11.88 7.86 0.27
C SER A 188 -11.96 8.32 1.74
N ILE A 189 -11.71 9.61 2.02
CA ILE A 189 -11.89 10.17 3.37
C ILE A 189 -13.35 10.06 3.81
N LEU A 190 -14.30 10.37 2.92
CA LEU A 190 -15.73 10.21 3.21
C LEU A 190 -16.09 8.74 3.45
N LEU A 191 -15.55 7.81 2.65
CA LEU A 191 -15.75 6.38 2.82
C LEU A 191 -15.24 5.90 4.19
N THR A 192 -14.03 6.33 4.59
CA THR A 192 -13.45 6.02 5.91
C THR A 192 -14.38 6.49 7.03
N THR A 193 -14.85 7.74 6.96
CA THR A 193 -15.77 8.30 7.97
C THR A 193 -17.09 7.52 8.06
N VAL A 194 -17.63 7.07 6.94
CA VAL A 194 -18.87 6.25 6.91
C VAL A 194 -18.58 4.84 7.43
N THR A 195 -17.39 4.31 7.15
CA THR A 195 -16.97 2.99 7.64
C THR A 195 -16.87 2.97 9.16
N ASP A 196 -16.30 4.01 9.77
CA ASP A 196 -16.20 4.17 11.24
C ASP A 196 -17.59 4.18 11.88
N ARG A 197 -18.52 5.00 11.36
CA ARG A 197 -19.90 5.05 11.85
C ARG A 197 -20.63 3.71 11.69
N LEU A 198 -20.37 2.99 10.61
CA LEU A 198 -20.95 1.68 10.36
C LEU A 198 -20.41 0.64 11.35
N ALA A 199 -19.13 0.70 11.68
CA ALA A 199 -18.49 -0.14 12.67
C ALA A 199 -19.08 0.08 14.08
N GLU A 200 -19.32 1.33 14.45
CA GLU A 200 -20.01 1.69 15.71
C GLU A 200 -21.46 1.17 15.74
N GLU A 201 -22.25 1.37 14.66
CA GLU A 201 -23.63 0.90 14.57
C GLU A 201 -23.74 -0.63 14.66
N LEU A 202 -22.78 -1.35 14.09
CA LEU A 202 -22.69 -2.81 14.13
C LEU A 202 -22.12 -3.36 15.45
N GLN A 203 -21.70 -2.48 16.38
CA GLN A 203 -21.04 -2.84 17.64
C GLN A 203 -19.85 -3.81 17.43
N LEU A 204 -19.18 -3.68 16.31
CA LEU A 204 -17.98 -4.46 16.04
C LEU A 204 -16.91 -3.99 17.02
N GLY A 205 -16.35 -4.89 17.81
CA GLY A 205 -15.26 -4.53 18.73
C GLY A 205 -14.15 -3.78 17.99
N ALA A 206 -13.53 -2.79 18.62
CA ALA A 206 -12.58 -1.87 18.02
C ALA A 206 -11.49 -2.55 17.18
N THR A 207 -11.08 -3.74 17.58
CA THR A 207 -10.03 -4.53 16.91
C THR A 207 -10.48 -5.14 15.57
N VAL A 208 -11.70 -5.71 15.51
CA VAL A 208 -12.22 -6.36 14.30
C VAL A 208 -12.73 -5.32 13.31
N ALA A 209 -13.41 -4.28 13.83
CA ALA A 209 -13.93 -3.20 13.01
C ALA A 209 -12.81 -2.36 12.40
N GLY A 210 -11.80 -2.00 13.20
CA GLY A 210 -10.68 -1.18 12.73
C GLY A 210 -9.79 -1.94 11.73
N ALA A 211 -9.31 -3.14 12.08
CA ALA A 211 -8.35 -3.84 11.24
C ALA A 211 -8.95 -4.39 9.95
N ILE A 212 -10.17 -4.92 9.97
CA ILE A 212 -10.76 -5.57 8.80
C ILE A 212 -11.59 -4.58 7.98
N PHE A 213 -12.54 -3.92 8.62
CA PHE A 213 -13.50 -3.07 7.89
C PHE A 213 -12.84 -1.79 7.40
N LEU A 214 -12.11 -1.11 8.28
CA LEU A 214 -11.42 0.14 7.97
C LEU A 214 -10.22 -0.12 7.04
N GLY A 215 -9.37 -1.12 7.35
CA GLY A 215 -8.23 -1.47 6.52
C GLY A 215 -8.61 -1.86 5.09
N VAL A 216 -9.69 -2.63 4.90
CA VAL A 216 -10.21 -2.94 3.56
C VAL A 216 -10.77 -1.70 2.87
N ALA A 217 -11.49 -0.84 3.59
CA ALA A 217 -12.08 0.37 3.02
C ALA A 217 -11.01 1.38 2.57
N THR A 218 -9.98 1.60 3.37
CA THR A 218 -8.87 2.50 3.01
C THR A 218 -8.03 1.97 1.86
N SER A 219 -7.80 0.64 1.80
CA SER A 219 -7.02 0.00 0.74
C SER A 219 -7.84 -0.42 -0.50
N LEU A 220 -9.12 -0.03 -0.57
CA LEU A 220 -9.95 -0.24 -1.76
C LEU A 220 -9.41 0.46 -3.02
N PRO A 221 -8.81 1.66 -2.95
CA PRO A 221 -8.12 2.29 -4.07
C PRO A 221 -7.02 1.42 -4.66
N GLU A 222 -6.12 0.89 -3.83
CA GLU A 222 -5.01 0.02 -4.23
C GLU A 222 -5.52 -1.25 -4.92
N LEU A 223 -6.48 -1.92 -4.31
CA LEU A 223 -7.12 -3.12 -4.87
C LEU A 223 -7.70 -2.83 -6.26
N SER A 224 -8.53 -1.78 -6.36
CA SER A 224 -9.25 -1.46 -7.59
C SER A 224 -8.32 -1.04 -8.72
N ALA A 225 -7.33 -0.19 -8.43
CA ALA A 225 -6.31 0.24 -9.38
C ALA A 225 -5.46 -0.95 -9.86
N SER A 226 -4.98 -1.79 -8.94
CA SER A 226 -4.11 -2.93 -9.27
C SER A 226 -4.84 -4.00 -10.06
N VAL A 227 -6.10 -4.31 -9.71
CA VAL A 227 -6.95 -5.21 -10.49
C VAL A 227 -7.13 -4.70 -11.91
N ASN A 228 -7.42 -3.40 -12.09
CA ASN A 228 -7.60 -2.83 -13.43
C ASN A 228 -6.30 -2.85 -14.23
N LEU A 229 -5.16 -2.50 -13.63
CA LEU A 229 -3.84 -2.56 -14.30
C LEU A 229 -3.52 -3.99 -14.78
N VAL A 230 -3.77 -5.02 -13.98
CA VAL A 230 -3.61 -6.42 -14.40
C VAL A 230 -4.60 -6.77 -15.52
N ARG A 231 -5.83 -6.26 -15.49
CA ARG A 231 -6.83 -6.50 -16.55
C ARG A 231 -6.37 -5.97 -17.90
N ILE A 232 -5.79 -4.76 -17.94
CA ILE A 232 -5.26 -4.14 -19.15
C ILE A 232 -3.86 -4.63 -19.53
N GLY A 233 -3.25 -5.53 -18.73
CA GLY A 233 -1.96 -6.17 -19.03
C GLY A 233 -0.74 -5.49 -18.39
N ASN A 234 -0.91 -4.34 -17.73
CA ASN A 234 0.19 -3.60 -17.10
C ASN A 234 0.51 -4.17 -15.70
N PHE A 235 1.22 -5.31 -15.68
CA PHE A 235 1.67 -5.93 -14.44
C PHE A 235 2.72 -5.10 -13.71
N ASN A 236 3.58 -4.36 -14.43
CA ASN A 236 4.61 -3.51 -13.83
C ASN A 236 4.00 -2.43 -12.95
N ALA A 237 3.05 -1.66 -13.48
CA ALA A 237 2.39 -0.62 -12.71
C ALA A 237 1.55 -1.21 -11.56
N SER A 238 0.93 -2.39 -11.74
CA SER A 238 0.16 -3.06 -10.69
C SER A 238 1.04 -3.50 -9.51
N PHE A 239 2.17 -4.19 -9.79
CA PHE A 239 3.14 -4.55 -8.75
C PHE A 239 3.74 -3.31 -8.10
N GLY A 240 4.09 -2.31 -8.91
CA GLY A 240 4.56 -1.03 -8.43
C GLY A 240 3.59 -0.41 -7.43
N ASN A 241 2.31 -0.28 -7.81
CA ASN A 241 1.27 0.28 -6.94
C ASN A 241 1.22 -0.41 -5.57
N ILE A 242 1.08 -1.74 -5.54
CA ILE A 242 0.94 -2.48 -4.28
C ILE A 242 2.20 -2.41 -3.42
N VAL A 243 3.37 -2.71 -4.02
CA VAL A 243 4.64 -2.73 -3.25
C VAL A 243 5.06 -1.32 -2.87
N GLY A 244 4.81 -0.34 -3.74
CA GLY A 244 5.06 1.07 -3.46
C GLY A 244 4.17 1.62 -2.35
N SER A 245 2.86 1.29 -2.34
CA SER A 245 1.95 1.63 -1.25
C SER A 245 2.43 1.06 0.09
N ASN A 246 2.95 -0.17 0.12
CA ASN A 246 3.50 -0.74 1.34
C ASN A 246 4.71 0.06 1.87
N LEU A 247 5.60 0.53 0.99
CA LEU A 247 6.70 1.38 1.41
C LEU A 247 6.22 2.78 1.83
N PHE A 248 5.25 3.35 1.10
CA PHE A 248 4.66 4.64 1.46
C PHE A 248 3.95 4.58 2.81
N ASN A 249 3.31 3.48 3.14
CA ASN A 249 2.68 3.27 4.43
C ASN A 249 3.69 3.32 5.60
N PHE A 250 4.93 2.86 5.42
CA PHE A 250 5.98 3.09 6.42
C PHE A 250 6.37 4.56 6.57
N ILE A 251 6.24 5.38 5.50
CA ILE A 251 6.43 6.83 5.60
C ILE A 251 5.32 7.47 6.44
N ILE A 252 4.11 6.92 6.40
CA ILE A 252 3.00 7.37 7.27
C ILE A 252 3.37 7.22 8.75
N LEU A 253 4.03 6.10 9.15
CA LEU A 253 4.56 5.96 10.51
C LEU A 253 5.54 7.09 10.85
N CYS A 254 6.43 7.44 9.92
CA CYS A 254 7.39 8.52 10.17
C CYS A 254 6.71 9.88 10.35
N PHE A 255 5.70 10.20 9.56
CA PHE A 255 4.91 11.43 9.74
C PHE A 255 4.17 11.44 11.07
N ALA A 256 3.56 10.32 11.44
CA ALA A 256 2.88 10.19 12.73
C ALA A 256 3.86 10.33 13.90
N ASP A 257 5.07 9.76 13.81
CA ASP A 257 6.12 9.88 14.83
C ASP A 257 6.60 11.33 15.02
N VAL A 258 6.74 12.08 13.94
CA VAL A 258 7.10 13.52 14.00
C VAL A 258 6.00 14.36 14.66
N LEU A 259 4.74 14.04 14.38
CA LEU A 259 3.60 14.84 14.84
C LEU A 259 3.12 14.45 16.24
N PHE A 260 3.37 13.21 16.68
CA PHE A 260 3.02 12.73 18.01
C PHE A 260 4.06 13.10 19.05
N THR A 261 3.90 14.26 19.68
CA THR A 261 4.87 14.81 20.64
C THR A 261 4.70 14.31 22.08
N GLN A 262 3.60 13.60 22.38
CA GLN A 262 3.24 13.20 23.75
C GLN A 262 3.88 11.86 24.16
N GLY A 263 4.39 11.07 23.21
CA GLY A 263 4.94 9.75 23.48
C GLY A 263 5.66 9.13 22.29
N SER A 264 5.59 7.83 22.17
CA SER A 264 6.05 7.09 21.00
C SER A 264 4.85 6.46 20.28
N ILE A 265 4.85 6.51 18.94
CA ILE A 265 3.88 5.75 18.14
C ILE A 265 4.23 4.27 18.08
N TYR A 266 5.48 3.92 18.40
CA TYR A 266 5.96 2.54 18.37
C TYR A 266 5.62 1.85 19.70
N VAL A 267 4.52 1.10 19.69
CA VAL A 267 4.02 0.37 20.87
C VAL A 267 4.22 -1.12 20.68
N ASN A 268 4.59 -1.80 21.78
CA ASN A 268 4.80 -3.25 21.76
C ASN A 268 3.52 -3.95 22.22
N GLU A 269 2.62 -4.18 21.25
CA GLU A 269 1.38 -4.91 21.47
C GLU A 269 1.37 -6.23 20.68
N PRO A 270 0.78 -7.30 21.22
CA PRO A 270 0.74 -8.61 20.55
C PRO A 270 0.15 -8.53 19.13
N GLN A 271 -0.87 -7.71 18.93
CA GLN A 271 -1.52 -7.53 17.63
C GLN A 271 -0.60 -6.85 16.61
N VAL A 272 0.12 -5.81 17.03
CA VAL A 272 1.11 -5.11 16.19
C VAL A 272 2.24 -6.06 15.80
N MET A 273 2.72 -6.87 16.75
CA MET A 273 3.76 -7.86 16.50
C MET A 273 3.31 -8.96 15.54
N ASN A 274 2.06 -9.41 15.63
CA ASN A 274 1.47 -10.35 14.68
C ASN A 274 1.40 -9.75 13.28
N LEU A 275 0.87 -8.54 13.11
CA LEU A 275 0.79 -7.85 11.82
C LEU A 275 2.19 -7.64 11.21
N LEU A 276 3.17 -7.26 12.04
CA LEU A 276 4.56 -7.10 11.61
C LEU A 276 5.14 -8.42 11.09
N GLY A 277 4.98 -9.52 11.85
CA GLY A 277 5.49 -10.84 11.49
C GLY A 277 4.84 -11.40 10.22
N PHE A 278 3.50 -11.37 10.13
CA PHE A 278 2.76 -11.83 8.95
C PHE A 278 2.99 -10.95 7.73
N GLY A 279 3.13 -9.63 7.91
CA GLY A 279 3.48 -8.71 6.83
C GLY A 279 4.88 -9.00 6.26
N ALA A 280 5.89 -9.16 7.10
CA ALA A 280 7.23 -9.53 6.68
C ALA A 280 7.25 -10.90 5.98
N PHE A 281 6.55 -11.91 6.51
CA PHE A 281 6.40 -13.21 5.88
C PHE A 281 5.73 -13.12 4.50
N SER A 282 4.64 -12.37 4.37
CA SER A 282 3.96 -12.14 3.09
C SER A 282 4.87 -11.43 2.07
N MET A 283 5.73 -10.52 2.54
CA MET A 283 6.71 -9.85 1.67
C MET A 283 7.79 -10.83 1.17
N VAL A 284 8.26 -11.76 2.01
CA VAL A 284 9.15 -12.86 1.60
C VAL A 284 8.46 -13.75 0.57
N CYS A 285 7.20 -14.13 0.80
CA CYS A 285 6.43 -14.91 -0.17
C CYS A 285 6.26 -14.15 -1.51
N THR A 286 6.12 -12.83 -1.46
CA THR A 286 6.05 -12.00 -2.68
C THR A 286 7.40 -11.98 -3.43
N LEU A 287 8.54 -12.01 -2.73
CA LEU A 287 9.84 -12.25 -3.38
C LEU A 287 9.89 -13.60 -4.08
N VAL A 288 9.34 -14.66 -3.45
CA VAL A 288 9.22 -15.99 -4.09
C VAL A 288 8.34 -15.92 -5.33
N VAL A 289 7.26 -15.15 -5.33
CA VAL A 289 6.42 -14.91 -6.53
C VAL A 289 7.25 -14.28 -7.65
N ILE A 290 8.10 -13.30 -7.36
CA ILE A 290 8.92 -12.62 -8.38
C ILE A 290 10.05 -13.54 -8.89
N TYR A 291 10.86 -14.10 -8.01
CA TYR A 291 11.99 -14.95 -8.41
C TYR A 291 11.54 -16.29 -8.98
N GLY A 292 10.45 -16.85 -8.46
CA GLY A 292 9.83 -18.08 -8.92
C GLY A 292 8.93 -17.95 -10.15
N LYS A 293 8.90 -16.80 -10.81
CA LYS A 293 7.98 -16.46 -11.92
C LYS A 293 7.91 -17.53 -13.00
N LYS A 294 9.04 -18.16 -13.33
CA LYS A 294 9.11 -19.23 -14.35
C LYS A 294 8.41 -20.52 -13.90
N HIS A 295 8.26 -20.75 -12.60
CA HIS A 295 7.70 -21.96 -12.00
C HIS A 295 6.31 -21.67 -11.43
N ARG A 296 5.27 -21.97 -12.23
CA ARG A 296 3.87 -21.68 -11.85
C ARG A 296 3.49 -22.26 -10.49
N ALA A 297 3.94 -23.45 -10.17
CA ALA A 297 3.66 -24.09 -8.87
C ALA A 297 4.19 -23.25 -7.70
N LEU A 298 5.40 -22.69 -7.80
CA LEU A 298 5.97 -21.81 -6.77
C LEU A 298 5.15 -20.52 -6.63
N VAL A 299 4.74 -19.93 -7.75
CA VAL A 299 3.88 -18.73 -7.74
C VAL A 299 2.57 -19.02 -7.01
N LEU A 300 1.91 -20.15 -7.33
CA LEU A 300 0.65 -20.52 -6.71
C LEU A 300 0.81 -20.86 -5.22
N LEU A 301 1.84 -21.61 -4.84
CA LEU A 301 2.12 -21.92 -3.44
C LEU A 301 2.39 -20.67 -2.60
N ALA A 302 3.24 -19.77 -3.11
CA ALA A 302 3.52 -18.50 -2.44
C ALA A 302 2.26 -17.63 -2.34
N SER A 303 1.41 -17.61 -3.37
CA SER A 303 0.14 -16.89 -3.35
C SER A 303 -0.83 -17.43 -2.30
N VAL A 304 -0.94 -18.76 -2.17
CA VAL A 304 -1.76 -19.39 -1.11
C VAL A 304 -1.19 -19.07 0.28
N ALA A 305 0.15 -19.08 0.43
CA ALA A 305 0.81 -18.73 1.68
C ALA A 305 0.53 -17.28 2.10
N ILE A 306 0.54 -16.33 1.13
CA ILE A 306 0.19 -14.93 1.38
C ILE A 306 -1.27 -14.80 1.84
N LEU A 307 -2.21 -15.45 1.15
CA LEU A 307 -3.63 -15.42 1.53
C LEU A 307 -3.85 -16.06 2.91
N GLY A 308 -3.21 -17.20 3.17
CA GLY A 308 -3.25 -17.87 4.48
C GLY A 308 -2.69 -16.98 5.59
N SER A 309 -1.58 -16.28 5.33
CA SER A 309 -0.98 -15.31 6.24
C SER A 309 -1.98 -14.20 6.63
N TYR A 310 -2.67 -13.62 5.64
CA TYR A 310 -3.67 -12.59 5.88
C TYR A 310 -4.83 -13.11 6.74
N VAL A 311 -5.41 -14.26 6.38
CA VAL A 311 -6.50 -14.87 7.15
C VAL A 311 -6.06 -15.18 8.58
N THR A 312 -4.86 -15.76 8.75
CA THR A 312 -4.32 -16.08 10.08
C THR A 312 -4.09 -14.83 10.92
N SER A 313 -3.57 -13.76 10.31
CA SER A 313 -3.37 -12.48 11.01
C SER A 313 -4.67 -11.91 11.55
N ILE A 314 -5.76 -12.00 10.77
CA ILE A 314 -7.10 -11.57 11.21
C ILE A 314 -7.60 -12.43 12.37
N LEU A 315 -7.52 -13.78 12.24
CA LEU A 315 -8.02 -14.68 13.27
C LEU A 315 -7.26 -14.53 14.60
N LEU A 316 -5.99 -14.17 14.57
CA LEU A 316 -5.20 -13.92 15.79
C LEU A 316 -5.42 -12.51 16.36
N SER A 317 -6.05 -11.63 15.62
CA SER A 317 -6.42 -10.27 16.06
C SER A 317 -7.83 -10.22 16.67
N MET A 318 -8.63 -11.27 16.47
CA MET A 318 -9.95 -11.48 17.10
C MET A 318 -9.79 -12.05 18.51
#